data_ab144338676128b8baa192d8ea2120e4
#
_entry.id   ab144338676128b8baa192d8ea2120e4
#
_cell.length_a   1.000
_cell.length_b   1.000
_cell.length_c   1.000
_cell.angle_alpha   90.00
_cell.angle_beta   90.00
_cell.angle_gamma   90.00
#
_symmetry.space_group_name_H-M   'P 1'
#
loop_
_entity.id
_entity.type
_entity.pdbx_description
1 polymer ?
#
loop_
_entity_poly.entity_id
_entity_poly.type
_entity_poly.pdbx_seq_one_letter_code
_entity_poly.pdbx_strand_id
1 'polypeptide(L)'
;RIAMALGGRVAEEEVFNEMTTGASDDIKRATRFARAMVCELGMSDKMGPIAYGENEESVFLGREMSQRREDYSEATASMIDHEVRRIVEEQYEVARRVIRENRERLDRLALALLERETLDAQEIDAAIEGRELPARKRVVIPTWSQKKDQDSKRSPSIFGAPKPAPST
;
A
#
# COMPACT_ATOMS: atom_id res chain seq x y z
N ARG A 1 2.76 1.64 -10.91
CA ARG A 1 2.56 2.11 -9.52
C ARG A 1 1.53 3.25 -9.43
N ILE A 2 1.60 4.28 -10.31
CA ILE A 2 0.64 5.40 -10.30
C ILE A 2 -0.78 4.88 -10.56
N ALA A 3 -1.00 4.09 -11.64
CA ALA A 3 -2.30 3.51 -11.96
C ALA A 3 -2.86 2.65 -10.80
N MET A 4 -1.99 1.91 -10.09
CA MET A 4 -2.40 1.10 -8.93
C MET A 4 -2.86 1.99 -7.75
N ALA A 5 -2.14 3.09 -7.48
CA ALA A 5 -2.56 4.04 -6.45
C ALA A 5 -3.91 4.71 -6.78
N LEU A 6 -4.15 4.97 -8.06
CA LEU A 6 -5.42 5.58 -8.51
C LEU A 6 -6.58 4.57 -8.61
N GLY A 7 -6.31 3.26 -8.47
CA GLY A 7 -7.32 2.22 -8.67
C GLY A 7 -8.53 2.32 -7.75
N GLY A 8 -8.33 2.62 -6.46
CA GLY A 8 -9.42 2.81 -5.51
C GLY A 8 -10.33 3.97 -5.89
N ARG A 9 -9.73 5.11 -6.26
CA ARG A 9 -10.45 6.29 -6.74
C ARG A 9 -11.30 6.02 -7.98
N VAL A 10 -10.69 5.33 -8.96
CA VAL A 10 -11.39 4.95 -10.19
C VAL A 10 -12.51 3.97 -9.91
N ALA A 11 -12.29 3.01 -9.01
CA ALA A 11 -13.34 2.06 -8.62
C ALA A 11 -14.54 2.76 -7.98
N GLU A 12 -14.34 3.74 -7.09
CA GLU A 12 -15.43 4.56 -6.52
C GLU A 12 -16.22 5.28 -7.61
N GLU A 13 -15.53 5.93 -8.53
CA GLU A 13 -16.16 6.67 -9.63
C GLU A 13 -16.97 5.75 -10.57
N GLU A 14 -16.37 4.62 -10.99
CA GLU A 14 -17.00 3.69 -11.94
C GLU A 14 -18.15 2.86 -11.31
N VAL A 15 -18.11 2.64 -10.00
CA VAL A 15 -19.10 1.81 -9.29
C VAL A 15 -20.22 2.65 -8.70
N PHE A 16 -19.88 3.76 -8.03
CA PHE A 16 -20.83 4.55 -7.25
C PHE A 16 -21.15 5.91 -7.89
N ASN A 17 -20.39 6.31 -8.91
CA ASN A 17 -20.43 7.65 -9.49
C ASN A 17 -20.24 8.77 -8.43
N GLU A 18 -19.48 8.47 -7.38
CA GLU A 18 -19.21 9.35 -6.26
C GLU A 18 -17.72 9.52 -6.06
N MET A 19 -17.34 10.62 -5.43
CA MET A 19 -15.97 10.93 -5.10
C MET A 19 -15.87 11.12 -3.60
N THR A 20 -15.21 10.18 -2.91
CA THR A 20 -14.99 10.30 -1.47
C THR A 20 -13.60 10.85 -1.14
N THR A 21 -13.40 11.24 0.11
CA THR A 21 -12.10 11.70 0.61
C THR A 21 -11.13 10.55 0.88
N GLY A 22 -11.60 9.29 0.81
CA GLY A 22 -10.82 8.09 1.11
C GLY A 22 -9.58 7.93 0.23
N ALA A 23 -9.66 8.37 -1.03
CA ALA A 23 -8.56 8.28 -1.98
C ALA A 23 -7.50 9.41 -1.85
N SER A 24 -7.61 10.32 -0.87
CA SER A 24 -6.76 11.53 -0.82
C SER A 24 -5.26 11.21 -0.71
N ASP A 25 -4.88 10.20 0.06
CA ASP A 25 -3.48 9.83 0.25
C ASP A 25 -2.92 9.08 -0.97
N ASP A 26 -3.74 8.33 -1.66
CA ASP A 26 -3.36 7.66 -2.91
C ASP A 26 -3.15 8.68 -4.04
N ILE A 27 -3.97 9.73 -4.11
CA ILE A 27 -3.78 10.84 -5.05
C ILE A 27 -2.47 11.58 -4.75
N LYS A 28 -2.18 11.89 -3.48
CA LYS A 28 -0.91 12.52 -3.09
C LYS A 28 0.29 11.63 -3.46
N ARG A 29 0.18 10.32 -3.25
CA ARG A 29 1.21 9.34 -3.61
C ARG A 29 1.43 9.29 -5.11
N ALA A 30 0.35 9.20 -5.90
CA ALA A 30 0.40 9.21 -7.36
C ALA A 30 1.09 10.48 -7.89
N THR A 31 0.68 11.65 -7.39
CA THR A 31 1.27 12.95 -7.77
C THR A 31 2.75 13.02 -7.42
N ARG A 32 3.14 12.54 -6.23
CA ARG A 32 4.55 12.51 -5.80
C ARG A 32 5.39 11.61 -6.71
N PHE A 33 4.89 10.45 -7.10
CA PHE A 33 5.58 9.58 -8.05
C PHE A 33 5.72 10.22 -9.43
N ALA A 34 4.67 10.86 -9.94
CA ALA A 34 4.73 11.54 -11.24
C ALA A 34 5.75 12.70 -11.19
N ARG A 35 5.78 13.47 -10.10
CA ARG A 35 6.74 14.56 -9.93
C ARG A 35 8.18 14.04 -9.85
N ALA A 36 8.43 12.97 -9.12
CA ALA A 36 9.75 12.32 -9.08
C ALA A 36 10.18 11.81 -10.47
N MET A 37 9.25 11.25 -11.26
CA MET A 37 9.54 10.82 -12.64
C MET A 37 10.00 11.99 -13.51
N VAL A 38 9.37 13.15 -13.39
CA VAL A 38 9.70 14.34 -14.20
C VAL A 38 10.95 15.05 -13.68
N CYS A 39 11.02 15.28 -12.36
CA CYS A 39 12.04 16.17 -11.77
C CYS A 39 13.33 15.45 -11.38
N GLU A 40 13.26 14.17 -10.98
CA GLU A 40 14.41 13.46 -10.41
C GLU A 40 14.94 12.38 -11.35
N LEU A 41 14.04 11.66 -12.04
CA LEU A 41 14.39 10.50 -12.84
C LEU A 41 14.56 10.79 -14.35
N GLY A 42 14.29 12.04 -14.79
CA GLY A 42 14.40 12.43 -16.18
C GLY A 42 13.52 11.59 -17.15
N MET A 43 12.34 11.14 -16.67
CA MET A 43 11.43 10.27 -17.43
C MET A 43 10.40 11.04 -18.26
N SER A 44 10.62 12.33 -18.51
CA SER A 44 9.79 13.12 -19.42
C SER A 44 10.55 13.44 -20.69
N ASP A 45 10.02 13.04 -21.83
CA ASP A 45 10.64 13.35 -23.15
C ASP A 45 10.70 14.87 -23.40
N LYS A 46 9.75 15.64 -22.87
CA LYS A 46 9.71 17.10 -23.04
C LYS A 46 10.69 17.82 -22.12
N MET A 47 10.91 17.30 -20.92
CA MET A 47 11.82 17.90 -19.96
C MET A 47 13.26 17.42 -20.12
N GLY A 48 13.46 16.29 -20.79
CA GLY A 48 14.76 15.68 -20.99
C GLY A 48 15.36 15.05 -19.72
N PRO A 49 16.58 14.52 -19.80
CA PRO A 49 17.26 13.88 -18.67
C PRO A 49 17.96 14.91 -17.76
N ILE A 50 17.18 15.82 -17.20
CA ILE A 50 17.65 16.91 -16.32
C ILE A 50 16.95 16.74 -14.97
N ALA A 51 17.71 16.89 -13.89
CA ALA A 51 17.13 16.94 -12.54
C ALA A 51 16.71 18.39 -12.21
N TYR A 52 15.47 18.55 -11.78
CA TYR A 52 14.88 19.81 -11.35
C TYR A 52 14.51 19.67 -9.87
N GLY A 53 15.18 20.36 -8.99
CA GLY A 53 14.88 20.36 -7.56
C GLY A 53 16.14 20.48 -6.72
N GLU A 54 15.96 20.89 -5.48
CA GLU A 54 17.06 21.04 -4.52
C GLU A 54 17.68 19.68 -4.18
N ASN A 55 19.01 19.64 -4.11
CA ASN A 55 19.74 18.61 -3.38
C ASN A 55 19.35 18.71 -1.90
N GLU A 56 18.74 17.65 -1.35
CA GLU A 56 18.42 17.54 0.09
C GLU A 56 19.67 17.59 1.02
N GLU A 57 20.85 17.78 0.47
CA GLU A 57 22.11 17.79 1.25
C GLU A 57 22.33 19.05 2.11
N SER A 58 21.49 20.07 2.05
CA SER A 58 21.68 21.29 2.86
C SER A 58 20.87 21.38 4.16
N VAL A 59 20.31 20.27 4.67
CA VAL A 59 19.52 20.26 5.91
C VAL A 59 20.38 20.41 7.18
N PHE A 60 21.71 20.41 7.10
CA PHE A 60 22.58 20.38 8.29
C PHE A 60 23.09 21.73 8.81
N LEU A 61 22.74 22.84 8.21
CA LEU A 61 23.17 24.16 8.69
C LEU A 61 21.99 25.10 8.88
N GLY A 62 21.33 24.99 10.02
CA GLY A 62 20.54 25.97 10.75
C GLY A 62 20.11 27.27 10.01
N ARG A 63 19.63 27.18 8.79
CA ARG A 63 19.10 28.31 8.04
C ARG A 63 17.58 28.24 8.07
N GLU A 64 17.00 29.30 8.62
CA GLU A 64 15.58 29.58 8.72
C GLU A 64 14.80 29.15 7.48
N MET A 65 13.57 28.69 7.71
CA MET A 65 12.51 28.37 6.74
C MET A 65 12.16 29.59 5.86
N SER A 66 13.12 30.10 5.10
CA SER A 66 12.87 31.18 4.16
C SER A 66 12.98 30.68 2.74
N GLN A 67 11.79 30.51 2.15
CA GLN A 67 11.53 30.35 0.71
C GLN A 67 12.32 29.23 0.02
N ARG A 68 11.67 28.10 -0.20
CA ARG A 68 12.04 27.17 -1.29
C ARG A 68 12.16 28.00 -2.57
N ARG A 69 13.35 28.48 -2.88
CA ARG A 69 13.66 28.95 -4.23
C ARG A 69 13.70 27.70 -5.10
N GLU A 70 12.70 27.54 -5.92
CA GLU A 70 12.77 26.61 -7.02
C GLU A 70 13.90 27.11 -7.94
N ASP A 71 14.93 26.31 -8.16
CA ASP A 71 16.11 26.67 -8.97
C ASP A 71 15.81 26.71 -10.48
N TYR A 72 14.55 26.89 -10.87
CA TYR A 72 14.11 26.96 -12.24
C TYR A 72 13.09 28.09 -12.48
N SER A 73 12.96 28.48 -13.74
CA SER A 73 12.08 29.59 -14.17
C SER A 73 10.59 29.20 -14.05
N GLU A 74 9.70 30.21 -13.98
CA GLU A 74 8.25 29.97 -14.02
C GLU A 74 7.80 29.20 -15.28
N ALA A 75 8.46 29.40 -16.40
CA ALA A 75 8.20 28.65 -17.62
C ALA A 75 8.51 27.16 -17.42
N THR A 76 9.63 26.83 -16.78
CA THR A 76 10.01 25.45 -16.44
C THR A 76 9.04 24.86 -15.42
N ALA A 77 8.63 25.62 -14.40
CA ALA A 77 7.60 25.20 -13.43
C ALA A 77 6.29 24.79 -14.14
N SER A 78 5.82 25.62 -15.05
CA SER A 78 4.62 25.32 -15.85
C SER A 78 4.78 24.06 -16.70
N MET A 79 5.96 23.85 -17.30
CA MET A 79 6.24 22.63 -18.06
C MET A 79 6.25 21.37 -17.16
N ILE A 80 6.82 21.46 -15.96
CA ILE A 80 6.80 20.38 -14.97
C ILE A 80 5.37 20.04 -14.60
N ASP A 81 4.54 21.03 -14.28
CA ASP A 81 3.15 20.84 -13.89
C ASP A 81 2.33 20.19 -15.03
N HIS A 82 2.56 20.59 -16.28
CA HIS A 82 1.95 19.98 -17.44
C HIS A 82 2.33 18.50 -17.60
N GLU A 83 3.62 18.17 -17.45
CA GLU A 83 4.09 16.79 -17.59
C GLU A 83 3.63 15.91 -16.44
N VAL A 84 3.63 16.41 -15.20
CA VAL A 84 3.08 15.70 -14.04
C VAL A 84 1.60 15.39 -14.26
N ARG A 85 0.82 16.39 -14.69
CA ARG A 85 -0.60 16.20 -14.99
C ARG A 85 -0.80 15.17 -16.07
N ARG A 86 -0.10 15.27 -17.21
CA ARG A 86 -0.17 14.32 -18.32
C ARG A 86 0.07 12.88 -17.84
N ILE A 87 1.14 12.67 -17.06
CA ILE A 87 1.47 11.33 -16.53
C ILE A 87 0.35 10.79 -15.63
N VAL A 88 -0.19 11.63 -14.74
CA VAL A 88 -1.27 11.22 -13.83
C VAL A 88 -2.54 10.89 -14.64
N GLU A 89 -2.93 11.74 -15.59
CA GLU A 89 -4.11 11.52 -16.43
C GLU A 89 -4.00 10.25 -17.29
N GLU A 90 -2.85 10.02 -17.93
CA GLU A 90 -2.61 8.79 -18.68
C GLU A 90 -2.73 7.54 -17.80
N GLN A 91 -2.16 7.58 -16.60
CA GLN A 91 -2.24 6.47 -15.67
C GLN A 91 -3.64 6.29 -15.06
N TYR A 92 -4.39 7.37 -14.94
CA TYR A 92 -5.79 7.34 -14.54
C TYR A 92 -6.65 6.61 -15.60
N GLU A 93 -6.45 6.91 -16.89
CA GLU A 93 -7.13 6.21 -17.97
C GLU A 93 -6.73 4.72 -18.07
N VAL A 94 -5.47 4.39 -17.76
CA VAL A 94 -5.04 2.98 -17.64
C VAL A 94 -5.81 2.28 -16.50
N ALA A 95 -5.90 2.90 -15.33
CA ALA A 95 -6.65 2.36 -14.20
C ALA A 95 -8.14 2.18 -14.55
N ARG A 96 -8.75 3.19 -15.18
CA ARG A 96 -10.16 3.16 -15.63
C ARG A 96 -10.43 2.00 -16.58
N ARG A 97 -9.58 1.83 -17.57
CA ARG A 97 -9.69 0.72 -18.53
C ARG A 97 -9.61 -0.62 -17.82
N VAL A 98 -8.62 -0.82 -16.94
CA VAL A 98 -8.45 -2.08 -16.20
C VAL A 98 -9.66 -2.38 -15.32
N ILE A 99 -10.21 -1.39 -14.60
CA ILE A 99 -11.40 -1.56 -13.77
C ILE A 99 -12.60 -1.95 -14.63
N ARG A 100 -12.84 -1.25 -15.75
CA ARG A 100 -13.97 -1.56 -16.66
C ARG A 100 -13.87 -2.96 -17.26
N GLU A 101 -12.70 -3.33 -17.75
CA GLU A 101 -12.46 -4.66 -18.34
C GLU A 101 -12.59 -5.79 -17.32
N ASN A 102 -12.41 -5.52 -16.03
CA ASN A 102 -12.45 -6.51 -14.97
C ASN A 102 -13.59 -6.26 -13.96
N ARG A 103 -14.65 -5.55 -14.37
CA ARG A 103 -15.76 -5.17 -13.49
C ARG A 103 -16.37 -6.37 -12.74
N GLU A 104 -16.65 -7.47 -13.41
CA GLU A 104 -17.20 -8.67 -12.78
C GLU A 104 -16.29 -9.29 -11.72
N ARG A 105 -14.97 -9.21 -11.95
CA ARG A 105 -13.96 -9.67 -10.97
C ARG A 105 -13.94 -8.79 -9.73
N LEU A 106 -14.06 -7.48 -9.93
CA LEU A 106 -14.17 -6.51 -8.83
C LEU A 106 -15.42 -6.76 -8.00
N ASP A 107 -16.56 -6.95 -8.63
CA ASP A 107 -17.84 -7.20 -7.94
C ASP A 107 -17.78 -8.50 -7.14
N ARG A 108 -17.22 -9.60 -7.71
CA ARG A 108 -17.03 -10.87 -6.97
C ARG A 108 -16.13 -10.70 -5.74
N LEU A 109 -15.02 -9.96 -5.90
CA LEU A 109 -14.11 -9.69 -4.79
C LEU A 109 -14.77 -8.87 -3.70
N ALA A 110 -15.56 -7.85 -4.07
CA ALA A 110 -16.32 -7.03 -3.13
C ALA A 110 -17.35 -7.87 -2.35
N LEU A 111 -18.09 -8.74 -3.04
CA LEU A 111 -19.05 -9.64 -2.38
C LEU A 111 -18.37 -10.62 -1.42
N ALA A 112 -17.23 -11.18 -1.81
CA ALA A 112 -16.44 -12.05 -0.95
C ALA A 112 -15.93 -11.33 0.31
N LEU A 113 -15.53 -10.07 0.19
CA LEU A 113 -15.12 -9.23 1.33
C LEU A 113 -16.30 -8.88 2.24
N LEU A 114 -17.48 -8.62 1.69
CA LEU A 114 -18.69 -8.38 2.48
C LEU A 114 -19.11 -9.63 3.27
N GLU A 115 -18.90 -10.83 2.70
CA GLU A 115 -19.21 -12.11 3.38
C GLU A 115 -18.19 -12.45 4.48
N ARG A 116 -16.91 -12.22 4.22
CA ARG A 116 -15.82 -12.74 5.07
C ARG A 116 -15.02 -11.69 5.83
N GLU A 117 -15.25 -10.40 5.57
CA GLU A 117 -14.57 -9.23 6.12
C GLU A 117 -13.06 -9.14 5.79
N THR A 118 -12.39 -10.27 5.72
CA THR A 118 -10.97 -10.40 5.37
C THR A 118 -10.77 -11.57 4.42
N LEU A 119 -9.85 -11.45 3.47
CA LEU A 119 -9.48 -12.52 2.55
C LEU A 119 -7.96 -12.70 2.55
N ASP A 120 -7.50 -13.94 2.53
CA ASP A 120 -6.11 -14.24 2.24
C ASP A 120 -5.85 -14.30 0.72
N ALA A 121 -4.58 -14.48 0.32
CA ALA A 121 -4.19 -14.49 -1.09
C ALA A 121 -4.92 -15.58 -1.90
N GLN A 122 -5.11 -16.75 -1.32
CA GLN A 122 -5.80 -17.87 -2.00
C GLN A 122 -7.31 -17.60 -2.14
N GLU A 123 -7.92 -16.98 -1.12
CA GLU A 123 -9.32 -16.57 -1.15
C GLU A 123 -9.54 -15.44 -2.18
N ILE A 124 -8.59 -14.48 -2.29
CA ILE A 124 -8.64 -13.43 -3.31
C ILE A 124 -8.59 -14.02 -4.71
N ASP A 125 -7.64 -14.93 -4.99
CA ASP A 125 -7.51 -15.57 -6.29
C ASP A 125 -8.78 -16.38 -6.62
N ALA A 126 -9.32 -17.14 -5.67
CA ALA A 126 -10.55 -17.90 -5.86
C ALA A 126 -11.76 -16.99 -6.16
N ALA A 127 -11.90 -15.86 -5.41
CA ALA A 127 -12.97 -14.91 -5.63
C ALA A 127 -12.88 -14.27 -7.03
N ILE A 128 -11.69 -13.82 -7.44
CA ILE A 128 -11.46 -13.20 -8.75
C ILE A 128 -11.77 -14.17 -9.89
N GLU A 129 -11.39 -15.44 -9.76
CA GLU A 129 -11.63 -16.47 -10.76
C GLU A 129 -13.06 -17.03 -10.71
N GLY A 130 -13.87 -16.68 -9.72
CA GLY A 130 -15.22 -17.19 -9.53
C GLY A 130 -15.25 -18.64 -9.04
N ARG A 131 -14.19 -19.11 -8.39
CA ARG A 131 -14.13 -20.41 -7.73
C ARG A 131 -14.75 -20.35 -6.32
N GLU A 132 -15.20 -21.48 -5.80
CA GLU A 132 -15.61 -21.58 -4.39
C GLU A 132 -14.47 -21.13 -3.46
N LEU A 133 -14.83 -20.31 -2.47
CA LEU A 133 -13.87 -19.86 -1.47
C LEU A 133 -13.45 -21.02 -0.56
N PRO A 134 -12.16 -21.22 -0.29
CA PRO A 134 -11.66 -22.28 0.59
C PRO A 134 -12.37 -22.25 1.95
N ALA A 135 -12.70 -23.43 2.47
CA ALA A 135 -13.29 -23.52 3.81
C ALA A 135 -12.27 -23.03 4.87
N ARG A 136 -12.67 -22.04 5.67
CA ARG A 136 -11.82 -21.57 6.77
C ARG A 136 -11.75 -22.62 7.86
N LYS A 137 -10.55 -23.05 8.19
CA LYS A 137 -10.31 -23.82 9.41
C LYS A 137 -10.69 -22.91 10.59
N ARG A 138 -11.72 -23.30 11.35
CA ARG A 138 -12.01 -22.62 12.64
C ARG A 138 -10.75 -22.70 13.49
N VAL A 139 -10.10 -21.58 13.71
CA VAL A 139 -9.05 -21.47 14.72
C VAL A 139 -9.79 -21.57 16.05
N VAL A 140 -9.78 -22.74 16.64
CA VAL A 140 -10.26 -22.93 18.02
C VAL A 140 -9.23 -22.25 18.91
N ILE A 141 -9.52 -21.03 19.34
CA ILE A 141 -8.69 -20.34 20.34
C ILE A 141 -8.89 -21.13 21.63
N PRO A 142 -7.86 -21.83 22.15
CA PRO A 142 -8.00 -22.59 23.40
C PRO A 142 -8.37 -21.61 24.51
N THR A 143 -9.40 -21.97 25.27
CA THR A 143 -9.78 -21.19 26.45
C THR A 143 -8.61 -21.16 27.45
N TRP A 144 -8.59 -20.14 28.33
CA TRP A 144 -7.51 -19.95 29.31
C TRP A 144 -7.24 -21.23 30.14
N SER A 145 -8.29 -21.99 30.49
CA SER A 145 -8.19 -23.28 31.16
C SER A 145 -7.41 -24.33 30.35
N GLN A 146 -7.67 -24.42 29.04
CA GLN A 146 -6.99 -25.36 28.16
C GLN A 146 -5.51 -24.98 27.91
N LYS A 147 -5.21 -23.66 27.93
CA LYS A 147 -3.83 -23.17 27.85
C LYS A 147 -3.02 -23.54 29.09
N LYS A 148 -3.63 -23.46 30.28
CA LYS A 148 -3.00 -23.79 31.54
C LYS A 148 -2.64 -25.28 31.64
N ASP A 149 -3.49 -26.16 31.12
CA ASP A 149 -3.24 -27.61 31.08
C ASP A 149 -2.14 -28.01 30.05
N GLN A 150 -1.98 -27.26 28.98
CA GLN A 150 -0.91 -27.48 28.01
C GLN A 150 0.46 -26.99 28.55
N ASP A 151 0.50 -25.89 29.26
CA ASP A 151 1.73 -25.37 29.87
C ASP A 151 2.19 -26.22 31.06
N SER A 152 1.26 -26.78 31.85
CA SER A 152 1.60 -27.72 32.93
C SER A 152 2.22 -29.04 32.42
N LYS A 153 1.87 -29.46 31.22
CA LYS A 153 2.45 -30.65 30.55
C LYS A 153 3.76 -30.38 29.82
N ARG A 154 4.11 -29.10 29.60
CA ARG A 154 5.33 -28.69 28.88
C ARG A 154 6.46 -28.18 29.78
N SER A 155 6.27 -28.03 31.07
CA SER A 155 7.32 -27.62 31.99
C SER A 155 8.23 -28.81 32.31
N PRO A 156 9.41 -28.96 31.67
CA PRO A 156 10.45 -29.74 32.27
C PRO A 156 10.89 -28.97 33.53
N SER A 157 10.95 -29.66 34.68
CA SER A 157 11.47 -29.08 35.91
C SER A 157 12.90 -28.62 35.67
N ILE A 158 13.08 -27.29 35.56
CA ILE A 158 14.40 -26.67 35.38
C ILE A 158 15.26 -26.78 36.68
N PHE A 159 14.61 -27.14 37.78
CA PHE A 159 15.30 -27.43 39.05
C PHE A 159 15.32 -28.96 39.25
N GLY A 160 16.43 -29.59 38.84
CA GLY A 160 16.74 -30.92 39.26
C GLY A 160 16.75 -30.99 40.79
N ALA A 161 16.11 -32.04 41.35
CA ALA A 161 16.15 -32.30 42.78
C ALA A 161 17.61 -32.34 43.27
N PRO A 162 17.94 -31.72 44.40
CA PRO A 162 19.32 -31.77 44.95
C PRO A 162 19.71 -33.22 45.24
N LYS A 163 20.91 -33.62 44.78
CA LYS A 163 21.47 -34.93 45.08
C LYS A 163 21.67 -35.06 46.61
N PRO A 164 21.29 -36.18 47.22
CA PRO A 164 21.56 -36.42 48.65
C PRO A 164 23.08 -36.49 48.89
N ALA A 165 23.55 -35.85 49.98
CA ALA A 165 24.94 -35.86 50.39
C ALA A 165 25.38 -37.26 50.79
N PRO A 166 26.65 -37.65 50.55
CA PRO A 166 27.17 -38.95 50.97
C PRO A 166 27.26 -39.00 52.50
N SER A 167 26.71 -40.06 53.09
CA SER A 167 26.84 -40.38 54.52
C SER A 167 28.25 -40.90 54.80
N THR A 168 28.99 -40.24 55.69
CA THR A 168 30.22 -40.73 56.34
C THR A 168 29.91 -41.80 57.37
#